data_ade9f52eec1eb038c5e5e5a718424db8
#
_entry.id   ade9f52eec1eb038c5e5e5a718424db8
#
_cell.length_a   1.000
_cell.length_b   1.000
_cell.length_c   1.000
_cell.angle_alpha   90.00
_cell.angle_beta   90.00
_cell.angle_gamma   90.00
#
_symmetry.space_group_name_H-M   'P 1'
#
loop_
_entity.id
_entity.type
_entity.pdbx_description
1 polymer ?
#
loop_
_entity_poly.entity_id
_entity_poly.type
_entity_poly.pdbx_seq_one_letter_code
_entity_poly.pdbx_strand_id
1 'polypeptide(L)'
;MFPLEGPDLTLRKSAQAGMSVPGRAAAKTRILVLEEHPLLRDGIADYFNSQLDMIVCGESDNISDARNKIAECKPQLLMIALRLGAGDSLEFVKALKAEKPGLLILVYSAFEEEIFAERTLRAGADGYVMKTAPKEELLAAIREILRGNIYVSHDVAMRAFKKSLEARPDHHSAGSAIGIEKLSDREMHVFHLLGSGLGNTKIARSLHLSVKTIESHRENIKHKLDLSCSRDLVACANKYVEETFLPTAKGALAIKNKKKVVRFTAA
;
A
#
# COMPACT_ATOMS: atom_id res chain seq x y z
N MET A 1 -67.80 30.08 -47.77
CA MET A 1 -66.56 30.86 -47.95
C MET A 1 -66.20 31.40 -46.56
N PHE A 2 -65.44 30.64 -45.79
CA PHE A 2 -65.04 30.96 -44.43
C PHE A 2 -63.53 31.24 -44.42
N PRO A 3 -63.03 32.30 -43.83
CA PRO A 3 -61.63 32.47 -43.55
C PRO A 3 -61.30 31.84 -42.20
N LEU A 4 -60.28 31.03 -42.20
CA LEU A 4 -59.64 30.41 -40.99
C LEU A 4 -58.67 31.44 -40.40
N GLU A 5 -58.98 31.94 -39.22
CA GLU A 5 -58.03 32.68 -38.38
C GLU A 5 -57.19 31.70 -37.60
N GLY A 6 -55.86 31.78 -37.76
CA GLY A 6 -54.91 31.01 -36.95
C GLY A 6 -54.56 31.68 -35.61
N PRO A 7 -54.25 30.97 -34.56
CA PRO A 7 -53.97 31.56 -33.24
C PRO A 7 -52.58 32.18 -33.19
N ASP A 8 -52.56 33.35 -32.63
CA ASP A 8 -51.40 34.18 -32.28
C ASP A 8 -50.56 33.57 -31.22
N LEU A 9 -49.27 33.24 -31.55
CA LEU A 9 -48.27 32.71 -30.63
C LEU A 9 -47.46 33.86 -29.98
N THR A 10 -48.04 34.51 -28.98
CA THR A 10 -47.30 35.45 -28.14
C THR A 10 -46.39 34.68 -27.20
N LEU A 11 -45.09 34.73 -27.49
CA LEU A 11 -43.99 34.25 -26.66
C LEU A 11 -43.97 34.96 -25.29
N ARG A 12 -44.46 34.29 -24.26
CA ARG A 12 -44.18 34.67 -22.86
C ARG A 12 -42.75 34.25 -22.52
N LYS A 13 -41.83 35.20 -22.49
CA LYS A 13 -40.54 35.10 -21.81
C LYS A 13 -40.79 35.04 -20.31
N SER A 14 -40.85 33.84 -19.76
CA SER A 14 -40.70 33.60 -18.32
C SER A 14 -39.22 33.68 -17.98
N ALA A 15 -38.80 34.74 -17.33
CA ALA A 15 -37.51 34.87 -16.68
C ALA A 15 -37.45 33.86 -15.51
N GLN A 16 -36.82 32.73 -15.73
CA GLN A 16 -36.36 31.86 -14.63
C GLN A 16 -35.15 32.54 -14.02
N ALA A 17 -35.38 33.25 -12.92
CA ALA A 17 -34.32 33.62 -11.99
C ALA A 17 -33.71 32.33 -11.45
N GLY A 18 -32.50 32.02 -11.91
CA GLY A 18 -31.69 30.94 -11.39
C GLY A 18 -31.35 31.24 -9.93
N MET A 19 -32.13 30.68 -9.02
CA MET A 19 -31.68 30.52 -7.64
C MET A 19 -30.51 29.53 -7.64
N SER A 20 -29.28 30.05 -7.67
CA SER A 20 -28.10 29.29 -7.33
C SER A 20 -28.25 28.85 -5.88
N VAL A 21 -28.59 27.60 -5.67
CA VAL A 21 -28.51 26.95 -4.36
C VAL A 21 -27.05 27.07 -3.90
N PRO A 22 -26.76 27.71 -2.75
CA PRO A 22 -25.39 27.76 -2.26
C PRO A 22 -24.93 26.31 -2.09
N GLY A 23 -23.89 25.92 -2.84
CA GLY A 23 -23.32 24.59 -2.82
C GLY A 23 -22.96 24.26 -1.37
N ARG A 24 -23.62 23.23 -0.85
CA ARG A 24 -23.26 22.62 0.43
C ARG A 24 -21.79 22.28 0.32
N ALA A 25 -20.92 23.00 1.04
CA ALA A 25 -19.50 22.73 1.07
C ALA A 25 -19.35 21.23 1.35
N ALA A 26 -18.78 20.49 0.37
CA ALA A 26 -18.60 19.06 0.51
C ALA A 26 -17.81 18.82 1.81
N ALA A 27 -18.31 17.94 2.66
CA ALA A 27 -17.67 17.67 3.95
C ALA A 27 -16.25 17.15 3.65
N LYS A 28 -15.24 17.75 4.28
CA LYS A 28 -13.84 17.35 4.11
C LYS A 28 -13.64 15.92 4.59
N THR A 29 -12.85 15.15 3.84
CA THR A 29 -12.42 13.80 4.25
C THR A 29 -11.57 13.89 5.51
N ARG A 30 -11.96 13.17 6.55
CA ARG A 30 -11.28 13.14 7.85
C ARG A 30 -10.19 12.06 7.81
N ILE A 31 -8.94 12.47 7.98
CA ILE A 31 -7.77 11.60 7.94
C ILE A 31 -7.14 11.56 9.34
N LEU A 32 -6.84 10.36 9.84
CA LEU A 32 -5.99 10.15 11.00
C LEU A 32 -4.59 9.74 10.52
N VAL A 33 -3.55 10.40 11.01
CA VAL A 33 -2.16 10.09 10.67
C VAL A 33 -1.50 9.37 11.85
N LEU A 34 -0.97 8.18 11.58
CA LEU A 34 -0.25 7.35 12.55
C LEU A 34 1.19 7.13 12.06
N GLU A 35 2.12 7.93 12.60
CA GLU A 35 3.53 8.02 12.19
C GLU A 35 4.41 8.31 13.41
N GLU A 36 5.48 7.51 13.62
CA GLU A 36 6.37 7.67 14.78
C GLU A 36 7.30 8.90 14.69
N HIS A 37 7.67 9.35 13.47
CA HIS A 37 8.58 10.48 13.27
C HIS A 37 7.84 11.81 13.31
N PRO A 38 8.07 12.69 14.33
CA PRO A 38 7.28 13.90 14.52
C PRO A 38 7.31 14.83 13.30
N LEU A 39 8.50 15.15 12.77
CA LEU A 39 8.64 16.07 11.65
C LEU A 39 7.94 15.58 10.39
N LEU A 40 7.98 14.26 10.13
CA LEU A 40 7.27 13.67 8.99
C LEU A 40 5.76 13.73 9.22
N ARG A 41 5.29 13.43 10.42
CA ARG A 41 3.88 13.48 10.80
C ARG A 41 3.31 14.88 10.62
N ASP A 42 4.01 15.90 11.16
CA ASP A 42 3.63 17.31 11.03
C ASP A 42 3.58 17.72 9.55
N GLY A 43 4.61 17.36 8.76
CA GLY A 43 4.65 17.68 7.34
C GLY A 43 3.53 17.02 6.51
N ILE A 44 3.13 15.80 6.87
CA ILE A 44 1.98 15.10 6.26
C ILE A 44 0.68 15.81 6.65
N ALA A 45 0.53 16.17 7.93
CA ALA A 45 -0.66 16.87 8.41
C ALA A 45 -0.84 18.21 7.71
N ASP A 46 0.22 19.01 7.61
CA ASP A 46 0.21 20.28 6.90
C ASP A 46 -0.14 20.10 5.42
N TYR A 47 0.44 19.08 4.76
CA TYR A 47 0.17 18.80 3.37
C TYR A 47 -1.30 18.44 3.11
N PHE A 48 -1.90 17.59 3.94
CA PHE A 48 -3.32 17.25 3.80
C PHE A 48 -4.25 18.38 4.18
N ASN A 49 -3.92 19.13 5.23
CA ASN A 49 -4.71 20.30 5.65
C ASN A 49 -4.69 21.44 4.60
N SER A 50 -3.66 21.50 3.75
CA SER A 50 -3.60 22.43 2.62
C SER A 50 -4.56 22.07 1.48
N GLN A 51 -5.11 20.84 1.45
CA GLN A 51 -6.09 20.41 0.46
C GLN A 51 -7.49 20.92 0.82
N LEU A 52 -8.27 21.30 -0.18
CA LEU A 52 -9.63 21.85 0.04
C LEU A 52 -10.62 20.77 0.53
N ASP A 53 -10.38 19.53 0.14
CA ASP A 53 -11.26 18.37 0.32
C ASP A 53 -10.85 17.44 1.48
N MET A 54 -9.79 17.78 2.24
CA MET A 54 -9.24 16.93 3.29
C MET A 54 -9.02 17.71 4.60
N ILE A 55 -8.99 16.99 5.71
CA ILE A 55 -8.61 17.49 7.02
C ILE A 55 -7.97 16.38 7.86
N VAL A 56 -6.82 16.64 8.48
CA VAL A 56 -6.28 15.77 9.49
C VAL A 56 -7.04 15.98 10.78
N CYS A 57 -7.80 14.98 11.19
CA CYS A 57 -8.66 15.06 12.39
C CYS A 57 -7.97 14.54 13.65
N GLY A 58 -6.79 13.96 13.51
CA GLY A 58 -5.95 13.50 14.60
C GLY A 58 -4.60 12.99 14.10
N GLU A 59 -3.63 13.00 14.99
CA GLU A 59 -2.26 12.53 14.76
C GLU A 59 -1.84 11.65 15.94
N SER A 60 -1.09 10.60 15.68
CA SER A 60 -0.58 9.68 16.70
C SER A 60 0.78 9.13 16.33
N ASP A 61 1.57 8.77 17.33
CA ASP A 61 2.88 8.12 17.16
C ASP A 61 2.87 6.65 17.59
N ASN A 62 1.77 6.16 18.15
CA ASN A 62 1.64 4.80 18.63
C ASN A 62 0.21 4.24 18.49
N ILE A 63 0.12 2.90 18.47
CA ILE A 63 -1.14 2.17 18.24
C ILE A 63 -2.18 2.43 19.33
N SER A 64 -1.76 2.54 20.60
CA SER A 64 -2.69 2.73 21.73
C SER A 64 -3.43 4.06 21.65
N ASP A 65 -2.69 5.14 21.40
CA ASP A 65 -3.27 6.48 21.22
C ASP A 65 -4.12 6.56 19.94
N ALA A 66 -3.67 5.91 18.85
CA ALA A 66 -4.42 5.84 17.60
C ALA A 66 -5.81 5.21 17.79
N ARG A 67 -5.94 4.14 18.60
CA ARG A 67 -7.25 3.53 18.92
C ARG A 67 -8.21 4.52 19.56
N ASN A 68 -7.73 5.32 20.53
CA ASN A 68 -8.53 6.33 21.18
C ASN A 68 -8.98 7.41 20.17
N LYS A 69 -8.05 7.92 19.38
CA LYS A 69 -8.33 8.94 18.35
C LYS A 69 -9.27 8.45 17.25
N ILE A 70 -9.21 7.17 16.86
CA ILE A 70 -10.19 6.58 15.94
C ILE A 70 -11.61 6.62 16.51
N ALA A 71 -11.76 6.39 17.81
CA ALA A 71 -13.07 6.46 18.45
C ALA A 71 -13.58 7.92 18.57
N GLU A 72 -12.71 8.84 18.91
CA GLU A 72 -13.02 10.28 19.09
C GLU A 72 -13.26 10.98 17.76
N CYS A 73 -12.29 10.86 16.85
CA CYS A 73 -12.29 11.61 15.58
C CYS A 73 -13.15 10.99 14.51
N LYS A 74 -13.44 9.66 14.59
CA LYS A 74 -14.17 8.91 13.56
C LYS A 74 -13.65 9.20 12.16
N PRO A 75 -12.35 8.91 11.85
CA PRO A 75 -11.77 9.16 10.56
C PRO A 75 -12.43 8.30 9.48
N GLN A 76 -12.42 8.79 8.24
CA GLN A 76 -12.80 8.02 7.05
C GLN A 76 -11.60 7.25 6.52
N LEU A 77 -10.39 7.79 6.72
CA LEU A 77 -9.15 7.16 6.30
C LEU A 77 -8.12 7.22 7.43
N LEU A 78 -7.48 6.09 7.69
CA LEU A 78 -6.28 5.98 8.51
C LEU A 78 -5.06 5.87 7.59
N MET A 79 -4.12 6.78 7.71
CA MET A 79 -2.80 6.65 7.14
C MET A 79 -1.86 6.11 8.22
N ILE A 80 -1.22 4.98 7.98
CA ILE A 80 -0.42 4.27 8.98
C ILE A 80 0.97 3.92 8.47
N ALA A 81 2.00 4.18 9.27
CA ALA A 81 3.34 3.65 9.02
C ALA A 81 3.43 2.18 9.44
N LEU A 82 4.14 1.35 8.68
CA LEU A 82 4.41 -0.05 9.08
C LEU A 82 5.33 -0.15 10.30
N ARG A 83 6.19 0.83 10.51
CA ARG A 83 7.07 0.90 11.67
C ARG A 83 6.50 1.88 12.68
N LEU A 84 6.19 1.37 13.87
CA LEU A 84 5.65 2.13 15.01
C LEU A 84 6.25 1.57 16.30
N GLY A 85 7.49 1.96 16.60
CA GLY A 85 8.21 1.45 17.76
C GLY A 85 8.31 -0.08 17.78
N ALA A 86 7.80 -0.71 18.84
CA ALA A 86 7.76 -2.17 19.02
C ALA A 86 6.44 -2.81 18.55
N GLY A 87 5.47 -2.02 18.06
CA GLY A 87 4.16 -2.51 17.64
C GLY A 87 4.19 -3.23 16.29
N ASP A 88 3.32 -4.22 16.12
CA ASP A 88 3.06 -4.87 14.83
C ASP A 88 1.88 -4.16 14.15
N SER A 89 2.21 -3.34 13.16
CA SER A 89 1.23 -2.52 12.44
C SER A 89 0.28 -3.36 11.57
N LEU A 90 0.71 -4.51 11.05
CA LEU A 90 -0.16 -5.37 10.24
C LEU A 90 -1.20 -6.07 11.09
N GLU A 91 -0.85 -6.57 12.26
CA GLU A 91 -1.82 -7.14 13.19
C GLU A 91 -2.82 -6.07 13.65
N PHE A 92 -2.37 -4.83 13.85
CA PHE A 92 -3.26 -3.73 14.16
C PHE A 92 -4.22 -3.43 12.99
N VAL A 93 -3.73 -3.37 11.75
CA VAL A 93 -4.56 -3.18 10.55
C VAL A 93 -5.62 -4.27 10.45
N LYS A 94 -5.23 -5.55 10.62
CA LYS A 94 -6.11 -6.70 10.57
C LYS A 94 -7.21 -6.64 11.63
N ALA A 95 -6.84 -6.37 12.89
CA ALA A 95 -7.80 -6.21 13.97
C ALA A 95 -8.75 -5.04 13.71
N LEU A 96 -8.23 -3.91 13.25
CA LEU A 96 -9.02 -2.71 13.00
C LEU A 96 -10.01 -2.91 11.83
N LYS A 97 -9.63 -3.61 10.77
CA LYS A 97 -10.55 -3.94 9.66
C LYS A 97 -11.65 -4.92 10.09
N ALA A 98 -11.36 -5.85 11.00
CA ALA A 98 -12.38 -6.72 11.57
C ALA A 98 -13.40 -5.94 12.43
N GLU A 99 -12.91 -4.95 13.22
CA GLU A 99 -13.75 -4.11 14.08
C GLU A 99 -14.51 -3.02 13.29
N LYS A 100 -13.89 -2.45 12.26
CA LYS A 100 -14.39 -1.30 11.48
C LYS A 100 -14.17 -1.52 9.97
N PRO A 101 -14.95 -2.39 9.30
CA PRO A 101 -14.74 -2.73 7.87
C PRO A 101 -14.82 -1.52 6.93
N GLY A 102 -15.57 -0.49 7.30
CA GLY A 102 -15.72 0.74 6.50
C GLY A 102 -14.60 1.75 6.65
N LEU A 103 -13.65 1.56 7.58
CA LEU A 103 -12.50 2.44 7.71
C LEU A 103 -11.50 2.13 6.60
N LEU A 104 -11.18 3.13 5.78
CA LEU A 104 -10.15 3.01 4.75
C LEU A 104 -8.77 3.11 5.38
N ILE A 105 -7.83 2.29 4.91
CA ILE A 105 -6.48 2.23 5.48
C ILE A 105 -5.44 2.31 4.36
N LEU A 106 -4.62 3.36 4.40
CA LEU A 106 -3.44 3.51 3.55
C LEU A 106 -2.18 3.25 4.37
N VAL A 107 -1.38 2.29 3.93
CA VAL A 107 -0.04 2.07 4.50
C VAL A 107 0.97 2.97 3.79
N TYR A 108 1.74 3.73 4.57
CA TYR A 108 2.79 4.63 4.09
C TYR A 108 4.12 4.26 4.74
N SER A 109 5.02 3.65 4.00
CA SER A 109 6.16 2.94 4.59
C SER A 109 7.47 3.20 3.85
N ALA A 110 8.59 3.13 4.60
CA ALA A 110 9.94 3.11 4.03
C ALA A 110 10.37 1.72 3.55
N PHE A 111 9.56 0.69 3.80
CA PHE A 111 9.87 -0.68 3.38
C PHE A 111 9.48 -0.91 1.93
N GLU A 112 10.20 -1.82 1.28
CA GLU A 112 10.01 -2.14 -0.13
C GLU A 112 8.58 -2.66 -0.39
N GLU A 113 7.91 -2.02 -1.32
CA GLU A 113 6.52 -2.32 -1.68
C GLU A 113 6.35 -3.77 -2.14
N GLU A 114 7.32 -4.28 -2.88
CA GLU A 114 7.32 -5.65 -3.41
C GLU A 114 7.21 -6.73 -2.34
N ILE A 115 7.66 -6.43 -1.12
CA ILE A 115 7.64 -7.36 0.01
C ILE A 115 6.37 -7.20 0.83
N PHE A 116 5.99 -5.94 1.05
CA PHE A 116 4.99 -5.62 2.06
C PHE A 116 3.60 -5.32 1.50
N ALA A 117 3.46 -4.91 0.22
CA ALA A 117 2.16 -4.56 -0.32
C ALA A 117 1.16 -5.73 -0.28
N GLU A 118 1.55 -6.93 -0.73
CA GLU A 118 0.68 -8.12 -0.69
C GLU A 118 0.26 -8.46 0.75
N ARG A 119 1.17 -8.34 1.71
CA ARG A 119 0.91 -8.61 3.14
C ARG A 119 -0.07 -7.58 3.72
N THR A 120 0.12 -6.30 3.41
CA THR A 120 -0.75 -5.22 3.90
C THR A 120 -2.16 -5.32 3.32
N LEU A 121 -2.28 -5.61 2.03
CA LEU A 121 -3.57 -5.82 1.38
C LEU A 121 -4.30 -7.04 1.96
N ARG A 122 -3.59 -8.15 2.23
CA ARG A 122 -4.16 -9.33 2.91
C ARG A 122 -4.59 -9.05 4.35
N ALA A 123 -3.91 -8.14 5.04
CA ALA A 123 -4.32 -7.66 6.36
C ALA A 123 -5.57 -6.77 6.30
N GLY A 124 -5.99 -6.35 5.10
CA GLY A 124 -7.17 -5.53 4.85
C GLY A 124 -6.89 -4.06 4.60
N ALA A 125 -5.63 -3.66 4.37
CA ALA A 125 -5.35 -2.30 3.90
C ALA A 125 -5.92 -2.07 2.50
N ASP A 126 -6.31 -0.84 2.20
CA ASP A 126 -6.87 -0.45 0.91
C ASP A 126 -5.78 0.09 -0.03
N GLY A 127 -4.56 0.29 0.46
CA GLY A 127 -3.42 0.66 -0.38
C GLY A 127 -2.10 0.71 0.34
N TYR A 128 -1.04 0.80 -0.47
CA TYR A 128 0.35 0.91 -0.04
C TYR A 128 1.05 2.00 -0.85
N VAL A 129 1.81 2.87 -0.19
CA VAL A 129 2.66 3.88 -0.82
C VAL A 129 4.00 3.92 -0.09
N MET A 130 5.09 3.97 -0.84
CA MET A 130 6.43 4.12 -0.26
C MET A 130 6.65 5.55 0.23
N LYS A 131 7.40 5.73 1.34
CA LYS A 131 7.80 7.06 1.85
C LYS A 131 8.74 7.81 0.90
N THR A 132 9.32 7.12 -0.07
CA THR A 132 10.15 7.70 -1.14
C THR A 132 9.33 8.19 -2.34
N ALA A 133 8.04 7.87 -2.40
CA ALA A 133 7.16 8.31 -3.47
C ALA A 133 6.94 9.84 -3.42
N PRO A 134 6.74 10.49 -4.57
CA PRO A 134 6.36 11.90 -4.63
C PRO A 134 5.07 12.16 -3.85
N LYS A 135 4.95 13.34 -3.23
CA LYS A 135 3.76 13.73 -2.47
C LYS A 135 2.47 13.72 -3.30
N GLU A 136 2.59 13.95 -4.60
CA GLU A 136 1.49 13.91 -5.57
C GLU A 136 0.93 12.49 -5.71
N GLU A 137 1.79 11.48 -5.64
CA GLU A 137 1.42 10.06 -5.65
C GLU A 137 0.66 9.66 -4.39
N LEU A 138 1.12 10.14 -3.22
CA LEU A 138 0.41 9.93 -1.95
C LEU A 138 -1.02 10.49 -2.01
N LEU A 139 -1.20 11.69 -2.57
CA LEU A 139 -2.50 12.30 -2.74
C LEU A 139 -3.38 11.54 -3.74
N ALA A 140 -2.78 11.07 -4.84
CA ALA A 140 -3.48 10.25 -5.84
C ALA A 140 -3.97 8.93 -5.22
N ALA A 141 -3.10 8.26 -4.42
CA ALA A 141 -3.45 7.04 -3.72
C ALA A 141 -4.66 7.23 -2.80
N ILE A 142 -4.65 8.27 -1.98
CA ILE A 142 -5.79 8.59 -1.09
C ILE A 142 -7.08 8.78 -1.90
N ARG A 143 -7.02 9.53 -3.00
CA ARG A 143 -8.21 9.78 -3.84
C ARG A 143 -8.75 8.51 -4.50
N GLU A 144 -7.87 7.60 -4.93
CA GLU A 144 -8.28 6.30 -5.46
C GLU A 144 -8.94 5.42 -4.38
N ILE A 145 -8.35 5.38 -3.20
CA ILE A 145 -8.90 4.63 -2.06
C ILE A 145 -10.29 5.18 -1.65
N LEU A 146 -10.45 6.50 -1.63
CA LEU A 146 -11.74 7.14 -1.34
C LEU A 146 -12.82 6.84 -2.39
N ARG A 147 -12.43 6.48 -3.61
CA ARG A 147 -13.34 5.99 -4.67
C ARG A 147 -13.68 4.52 -4.55
N GLY A 148 -13.08 3.82 -3.57
CA GLY A 148 -13.27 2.38 -3.36
C GLY A 148 -12.29 1.50 -4.15
N ASN A 149 -11.24 2.08 -4.74
CA ASN A 149 -10.21 1.35 -5.46
C ASN A 149 -9.08 0.93 -4.50
N ILE A 150 -8.39 -0.17 -4.81
CA ILE A 150 -7.13 -0.54 -4.16
C ILE A 150 -5.99 0.24 -4.84
N TYR A 151 -5.05 0.75 -4.04
CA TYR A 151 -3.88 1.45 -4.56
C TYR A 151 -2.57 0.74 -4.23
N VAL A 152 -1.83 0.36 -5.24
CA VAL A 152 -0.44 -0.10 -5.19
C VAL A 152 0.27 0.42 -6.43
N SER A 153 1.61 0.37 -6.47
CA SER A 153 2.34 0.75 -7.67
C SER A 153 1.97 -0.15 -8.86
N HIS A 154 2.15 0.38 -10.06
CA HIS A 154 1.92 -0.37 -11.30
C HIS A 154 2.72 -1.68 -11.35
N ASP A 155 3.96 -1.66 -10.87
CA ASP A 155 4.85 -2.83 -10.89
C ASP A 155 4.36 -3.94 -9.98
N VAL A 156 3.88 -3.62 -8.78
CA VAL A 156 3.27 -4.58 -7.85
C VAL A 156 1.97 -5.13 -8.42
N ALA A 157 1.10 -4.29 -8.98
CA ALA A 157 -0.14 -4.71 -9.61
C ALA A 157 0.12 -5.68 -10.77
N MET A 158 1.09 -5.38 -11.64
CA MET A 158 1.46 -6.22 -12.78
C MET A 158 2.08 -7.56 -12.35
N ARG A 159 2.87 -7.59 -11.27
CA ARG A 159 3.38 -8.86 -10.70
C ARG A 159 2.26 -9.72 -10.14
N ALA A 160 1.36 -9.13 -9.36
CA ALA A 160 0.21 -9.85 -8.82
C ALA A 160 -0.66 -10.45 -9.95
N PHE A 161 -0.89 -9.68 -11.01
CA PHE A 161 -1.62 -10.15 -12.19
C PHE A 161 -0.90 -11.30 -12.90
N LYS A 162 0.41 -11.19 -13.14
CA LYS A 162 1.20 -12.30 -13.74
C LYS A 162 1.13 -13.56 -12.88
N LYS A 163 1.30 -13.42 -11.57
CA LYS A 163 1.22 -14.53 -10.62
C LYS A 163 -0.15 -15.23 -10.69
N SER A 164 -1.24 -14.45 -10.83
CA SER A 164 -2.60 -15.02 -10.97
C SER A 164 -2.83 -15.75 -12.27
N LEU A 165 -2.20 -15.33 -13.38
CA LEU A 165 -2.27 -16.02 -14.67
C LEU A 165 -1.45 -17.33 -14.70
N GLU A 166 -0.36 -17.38 -13.93
CA GLU A 166 0.52 -18.56 -13.82
C GLU A 166 -0.02 -19.61 -12.84
N ALA A 167 -0.93 -19.23 -11.94
CA ALA A 167 -1.60 -20.12 -11.00
C ALA A 167 -2.62 -21.01 -11.73
N ARG A 168 -2.14 -22.16 -12.27
CA ARG A 168 -3.03 -23.23 -12.77
C ARG A 168 -3.72 -23.91 -11.58
N PRO A 169 -5.00 -24.29 -11.70
CA PRO A 169 -5.76 -24.90 -10.61
C PRO A 169 -5.19 -26.22 -10.08
N ASP A 170 -4.27 -26.88 -10.81
CA ASP A 170 -3.75 -28.21 -10.47
C ASP A 170 -2.36 -28.25 -9.83
N HIS A 171 -1.70 -27.13 -9.66
CA HIS A 171 -0.47 -27.03 -8.90
C HIS A 171 -0.73 -26.23 -7.62
N HIS A 172 -1.06 -26.92 -6.53
CA HIS A 172 -0.66 -26.48 -5.19
C HIS A 172 0.84 -26.27 -5.27
N SER A 173 1.27 -25.03 -5.54
CA SER A 173 2.66 -24.64 -5.42
C SER A 173 3.06 -24.83 -3.97
N ALA A 174 3.60 -26.00 -3.67
CA ALA A 174 4.15 -26.36 -2.36
C ALA A 174 5.31 -25.46 -1.90
N GLY A 175 5.56 -24.37 -2.62
CA GLY A 175 6.59 -23.36 -2.34
C GLY A 175 6.14 -22.15 -1.55
N SER A 176 4.82 -21.92 -1.38
CA SER A 176 4.33 -20.67 -0.79
C SER A 176 3.95 -20.74 0.68
N ALA A 177 4.14 -21.84 1.38
CA ALA A 177 3.59 -22.01 2.72
C ALA A 177 4.60 -22.47 3.77
N ILE A 178 5.80 -21.98 3.73
CA ILE A 178 6.73 -22.16 4.86
C ILE A 178 6.45 -21.05 5.89
N GLY A 179 5.23 -20.96 6.40
CA GLY A 179 4.91 -20.12 7.57
C GLY A 179 5.40 -18.67 7.55
N ILE A 180 5.79 -18.14 6.36
CA ILE A 180 6.32 -16.77 6.21
C ILE A 180 5.31 -15.72 6.67
N GLU A 181 4.03 -16.00 6.54
CA GLU A 181 2.96 -15.18 7.07
C GLU A 181 2.94 -15.07 8.61
N LYS A 182 3.62 -15.99 9.33
CA LYS A 182 3.76 -15.92 10.78
C LYS A 182 4.86 -14.95 11.25
N LEU A 183 5.69 -14.47 10.33
CA LEU A 183 6.72 -13.50 10.63
C LEU A 183 6.08 -12.13 10.88
N SER A 184 6.48 -11.46 11.98
CA SER A 184 6.18 -10.05 12.17
C SER A 184 6.85 -9.21 11.08
N ASP A 185 6.43 -7.95 10.92
CA ASP A 185 7.03 -7.05 9.92
C ASP A 185 8.53 -6.91 10.08
N ARG A 186 8.99 -6.87 11.34
CA ARG A 186 10.41 -6.76 11.67
C ARG A 186 11.19 -8.01 11.30
N GLU A 187 10.64 -9.16 11.61
CA GLU A 187 11.23 -10.47 11.24
C GLU A 187 11.22 -10.66 9.72
N MET A 188 10.16 -10.24 9.05
CA MET A 188 10.08 -10.30 7.58
C MET A 188 11.15 -9.43 6.93
N HIS A 189 11.38 -8.22 7.46
CA HIS A 189 12.44 -7.36 6.95
C HIS A 189 13.84 -7.95 7.17
N VAL A 190 14.10 -8.49 8.37
CA VAL A 190 15.36 -9.21 8.66
C VAL A 190 15.52 -10.42 7.73
N PHE A 191 14.46 -11.19 7.51
CA PHE A 191 14.44 -12.35 6.62
C PHE A 191 14.76 -11.99 5.18
N HIS A 192 14.16 -10.92 4.67
CA HIS A 192 14.45 -10.41 3.32
C HIS A 192 15.92 -9.97 3.17
N LEU A 193 16.44 -9.19 4.12
CA LEU A 193 17.82 -8.72 4.08
C LEU A 193 18.83 -9.88 4.19
N LEU A 194 18.50 -10.93 4.93
CA LEU A 194 19.28 -12.18 4.95
C LEU A 194 19.28 -12.86 3.58
N GLY A 195 18.10 -12.95 2.94
CA GLY A 195 17.96 -13.51 1.60
C GLY A 195 18.62 -12.68 0.49
N SER A 196 18.82 -11.40 0.76
CA SER A 196 19.62 -10.49 -0.11
C SER A 196 21.13 -10.61 0.16
N GLY A 197 21.57 -11.56 0.98
CA GLY A 197 22.98 -11.83 1.25
C GLY A 197 23.64 -10.89 2.26
N LEU A 198 22.88 -10.11 3.03
CA LEU A 198 23.45 -9.24 4.07
C LEU A 198 23.78 -10.01 5.34
N GLY A 199 24.97 -9.75 5.92
CA GLY A 199 25.35 -10.27 7.23
C GLY A 199 24.77 -9.45 8.39
N ASN A 200 24.72 -10.06 9.61
CA ASN A 200 24.09 -9.46 10.79
C ASN A 200 24.50 -8.02 11.08
N THR A 201 25.79 -7.68 10.93
CA THR A 201 26.31 -6.33 11.18
C THR A 201 25.75 -5.29 10.19
N LYS A 202 25.65 -5.67 8.90
CA LYS A 202 25.07 -4.80 7.88
C LYS A 202 23.57 -4.62 8.10
N ILE A 203 22.86 -5.70 8.42
CA ILE A 203 21.43 -5.67 8.76
C ILE A 203 21.19 -4.78 9.99
N ALA A 204 21.97 -4.97 11.06
CA ALA A 204 21.87 -4.17 12.27
C ALA A 204 22.03 -2.68 11.98
N ARG A 205 23.00 -2.32 11.14
CA ARG A 205 23.23 -0.94 10.73
C ARG A 205 22.09 -0.38 9.89
N SER A 206 21.61 -1.11 8.88
CA SER A 206 20.51 -0.66 8.00
C SER A 206 19.19 -0.49 8.77
N LEU A 207 18.97 -1.31 9.80
CA LEU A 207 17.75 -1.29 10.59
C LEU A 207 17.86 -0.44 11.88
N HIS A 208 19.01 0.20 12.13
CA HIS A 208 19.31 0.95 13.36
C HIS A 208 19.09 0.12 14.64
N LEU A 209 19.56 -1.14 14.62
CA LEU A 209 19.47 -2.09 15.73
C LEU A 209 20.85 -2.55 16.18
N SER A 210 20.90 -3.21 17.37
CA SER A 210 22.08 -3.94 17.78
C SER A 210 22.21 -5.28 17.03
N VAL A 211 23.45 -5.76 16.85
CA VAL A 211 23.69 -7.10 16.28
C VAL A 211 22.99 -8.19 17.10
N LYS A 212 22.97 -8.06 18.42
CA LYS A 212 22.27 -8.97 19.32
C LYS A 212 20.76 -9.02 19.06
N THR A 213 20.15 -7.86 18.74
CA THR A 213 18.73 -7.80 18.37
C THR A 213 18.46 -8.55 17.06
N ILE A 214 19.36 -8.42 16.07
CA ILE A 214 19.26 -9.19 14.82
C ILE A 214 19.37 -10.70 15.08
N GLU A 215 20.29 -11.12 15.94
CA GLU A 215 20.42 -12.52 16.34
C GLU A 215 19.14 -13.04 16.99
N SER A 216 18.52 -12.25 17.88
CA SER A 216 17.24 -12.60 18.49
C SER A 216 16.13 -12.74 17.44
N HIS A 217 16.04 -11.81 16.47
CA HIS A 217 15.09 -11.95 15.36
C HIS A 217 15.34 -13.21 14.54
N ARG A 218 16.59 -13.56 14.24
CA ARG A 218 16.94 -14.79 13.50
C ARG A 218 16.49 -16.05 14.24
N GLU A 219 16.69 -16.10 15.56
CA GLU A 219 16.21 -17.22 16.38
C GLU A 219 14.68 -17.32 16.34
N ASN A 220 13.97 -16.19 16.48
CA ASN A 220 12.52 -16.17 16.40
C ASN A 220 12.02 -16.61 15.01
N ILE A 221 12.67 -16.17 13.93
CA ILE A 221 12.35 -16.59 12.57
C ILE A 221 12.53 -18.09 12.41
N LYS A 222 13.67 -18.65 12.85
CA LYS A 222 13.91 -20.09 12.80
C LYS A 222 12.80 -20.87 13.51
N HIS A 223 12.46 -20.43 14.72
CA HIS A 223 11.40 -21.06 15.50
C HIS A 223 10.03 -20.99 14.79
N LYS A 224 9.66 -19.83 14.24
CA LYS A 224 8.39 -19.64 13.54
C LYS A 224 8.29 -20.42 12.22
N LEU A 225 9.44 -20.62 11.55
CA LEU A 225 9.52 -21.34 10.26
C LEU A 225 9.93 -22.82 10.46
N ASP A 226 10.06 -23.29 11.70
CA ASP A 226 10.48 -24.65 12.05
C ASP A 226 11.81 -25.07 11.39
N LEU A 227 12.81 -24.18 11.42
CA LEU A 227 14.12 -24.39 10.81
C LEU A 227 15.16 -24.82 11.84
N SER A 228 15.91 -25.88 11.52
CA SER A 228 16.84 -26.52 12.46
C SER A 228 18.11 -25.71 12.69
N CYS A 229 18.59 -24.96 11.70
CA CYS A 229 19.86 -24.25 11.80
C CYS A 229 19.89 -22.92 11.05
N SER A 230 20.91 -22.11 11.34
CA SER A 230 21.10 -20.81 10.67
C SER A 230 21.38 -20.93 9.18
N ARG A 231 21.91 -22.05 8.70
CA ARG A 231 22.14 -22.31 7.27
C ARG A 231 20.81 -22.49 6.55
N ASP A 232 19.89 -23.25 7.16
CA ASP A 232 18.55 -23.47 6.60
C ASP A 232 17.77 -22.16 6.51
N LEU A 233 17.92 -21.28 7.52
CA LEU A 233 17.32 -19.95 7.50
C LEU A 233 17.81 -19.13 6.32
N VAL A 234 19.13 -19.08 6.10
CA VAL A 234 19.70 -18.30 4.96
C VAL A 234 19.29 -18.92 3.63
N ALA A 235 19.30 -20.24 3.50
CA ALA A 235 18.87 -20.92 2.28
C ALA A 235 17.38 -20.66 1.98
N CYS A 236 16.53 -20.71 2.99
CA CYS A 236 15.11 -20.39 2.88
C CYS A 236 14.88 -18.93 2.47
N ALA A 237 15.62 -18.00 3.07
CA ALA A 237 15.55 -16.58 2.76
C ALA A 237 16.03 -16.26 1.34
N ASN A 238 17.15 -16.87 0.90
CA ASN A 238 17.65 -16.71 -0.48
C ASN A 238 16.63 -17.20 -1.48
N LYS A 239 16.07 -18.40 -1.27
CA LYS A 239 15.04 -18.97 -2.14
C LYS A 239 13.82 -18.05 -2.23
N TYR A 240 13.36 -17.49 -1.12
CA TYR A 240 12.25 -16.56 -1.10
C TYR A 240 12.53 -15.29 -1.94
N VAL A 241 13.72 -14.71 -1.78
CA VAL A 241 14.13 -13.52 -2.57
C VAL A 241 14.24 -13.85 -4.05
N GLU A 242 14.83 -14.99 -4.41
CA GLU A 242 14.93 -15.44 -5.81
C GLU A 242 13.56 -15.64 -6.45
N GLU A 243 12.63 -16.29 -5.77
CA GLU A 243 11.27 -16.53 -6.27
C GLU A 243 10.43 -15.26 -6.36
N THR A 244 10.67 -14.30 -5.46
CA THR A 244 9.88 -13.06 -5.39
C THR A 244 10.41 -11.98 -6.31
N PHE A 245 11.75 -11.86 -6.48
CA PHE A 245 12.37 -10.69 -7.11
C PHE A 245 13.13 -10.98 -8.40
N LEU A 246 13.58 -12.23 -8.63
CA LEU A 246 14.24 -12.55 -9.88
C LEU A 246 13.22 -13.04 -10.92
N PRO A 247 13.13 -12.38 -12.09
CA PRO A 247 12.34 -12.92 -13.19
C PRO A 247 12.93 -14.29 -13.56
N THR A 248 12.11 -15.34 -13.52
CA THR A 248 12.51 -16.67 -13.95
C THR A 248 13.24 -16.56 -15.30
N ALA A 249 14.46 -17.12 -15.39
CA ALA A 249 15.37 -17.00 -16.53
C ALA A 249 14.74 -17.38 -17.89
N LYS A 250 13.57 -17.99 -17.91
CA LYS A 250 12.77 -18.27 -19.11
C LYS A 250 12.20 -17.03 -19.79
N GLY A 251 12.02 -15.89 -19.08
CA GLY A 251 11.56 -14.64 -19.67
C GLY A 251 12.68 -13.77 -20.28
N ALA A 252 13.91 -13.90 -19.80
CA ALA A 252 15.04 -13.09 -20.27
C ALA A 252 15.58 -13.52 -21.65
N LEU A 253 15.41 -14.79 -22.03
CA LEU A 253 15.82 -15.27 -23.37
C LEU A 253 14.86 -14.81 -24.48
N ALA A 254 13.59 -14.57 -24.19
CA ALA A 254 12.61 -14.14 -25.18
C ALA A 254 12.79 -12.66 -25.60
N ILE A 255 13.39 -11.82 -24.74
CA ILE A 255 13.59 -10.40 -25.03
C ILE A 255 14.88 -10.15 -25.82
N LYS A 256 15.91 -10.99 -25.68
CA LYS A 256 17.17 -10.86 -26.46
C LYS A 256 17.01 -11.22 -27.94
N ASN A 257 16.02 -12.05 -28.31
CA ASN A 257 15.81 -12.45 -29.70
C ASN A 257 14.93 -11.51 -30.52
N LYS A 258 14.30 -10.49 -29.94
CA LYS A 258 13.48 -9.50 -30.67
C LYS A 258 14.21 -8.21 -31.07
N LYS A 259 15.50 -8.06 -30.74
CA LYS A 259 16.31 -6.87 -31.12
C LYS A 259 17.22 -7.06 -32.32
N LYS A 260 17.09 -8.15 -33.09
CA LYS A 260 17.81 -8.31 -34.37
C LYS A 260 16.78 -8.43 -35.51
N VAL A 261 16.85 -7.52 -36.41
CA VAL A 261 16.17 -7.36 -37.70
C VAL A 261 15.17 -6.19 -37.71
N VAL A 262 15.68 -4.98 -37.93
CA VAL A 262 15.15 -4.07 -38.96
C VAL A 262 16.38 -3.27 -39.47
N ARG A 263 16.95 -3.73 -40.57
CA ARG A 263 17.77 -2.88 -41.46
C ARG A 263 16.82 -2.31 -42.49
N PHE A 264 16.62 -1.01 -42.45
CA PHE A 264 16.07 -0.27 -43.58
C PHE A 264 17.20 -0.07 -44.60
N THR A 265 17.05 -0.64 -45.76
CA THR A 265 17.78 -0.25 -46.98
C THR A 265 16.94 0.84 -47.65
N ALA A 266 17.50 2.04 -47.73
CA ALA A 266 17.04 3.09 -48.61
C ALA A 266 17.52 2.78 -50.05
N ALA A 267 16.65 2.91 -51.03
CA ALA A 267 16.90 3.21 -52.41
C ALA A 267 15.94 4.30 -52.85
#